data_3b39979931a192047fafa2f8bc3bccba
#
_entry.id   3b39979931a192047fafa2f8bc3bccba
#
_cell.length_a   1.000
_cell.length_b   1.000
_cell.length_c   1.000
_cell.angle_alpha   90.00
_cell.angle_beta   90.00
_cell.angle_gamma   90.00
#
_symmetry.space_group_name_H-M   'P 1'
#
loop_
_entity.id
_entity.type
_entity.pdbx_description
1 polymer ?
#
loop_
_entity_poly.entity_id
_entity_poly.type
_entity_poly.pdbx_seq_one_letter_code
_entity_poly.pdbx_strand_id
1 'polypeptide(L)'
;MNALGDDIKFAVRNNLGGHANHTMFWDIMAPGGGKPEGEVLAAIDKDLGGLEKFQNDFNAAGGRQFGSGWVFVTVAKDGKLAIETRPNQDNPIMDGKRALLGNDVWEHAYYLNYQNRRADYLKAWWNTVNWSKVAERYAAAKAGTLGV
;
A
#
# COMPACT_ATOMS: atom_id res chain seq x y z
N MET A 1 -18.29 -7.40 9.17
CA MET A 1 -17.93 -6.72 10.44
C MET A 1 -19.12 -6.31 11.28
N ASN A 2 -20.24 -5.89 10.70
CA ASN A 2 -21.43 -5.47 11.47
C ASN A 2 -22.16 -6.59 12.24
N ALA A 3 -21.85 -7.86 11.94
CA ALA A 3 -22.45 -9.02 12.62
C ALA A 3 -21.61 -9.54 13.82
N LEU A 4 -20.49 -8.90 14.13
CA LEU A 4 -19.60 -9.32 15.22
C LEU A 4 -19.92 -8.56 16.51
N GLY A 5 -19.85 -9.24 17.65
CA GLY A 5 -19.89 -8.60 18.96
C GLY A 5 -18.74 -7.61 19.15
N ASP A 6 -18.97 -6.54 19.89
CA ASP A 6 -17.97 -5.47 20.06
C ASP A 6 -16.70 -5.95 20.79
N ASP A 7 -16.81 -6.98 21.59
CA ASP A 7 -15.69 -7.61 22.33
C ASP A 7 -14.63 -8.27 21.43
N ILE A 8 -15.05 -8.81 20.27
CA ILE A 8 -14.12 -9.46 19.31
C ILE A 8 -13.86 -8.62 18.06
N LYS A 9 -14.66 -7.60 17.82
CA LYS A 9 -14.61 -6.78 16.60
C LYS A 9 -13.23 -6.12 16.38
N PHE A 10 -12.65 -5.60 17.44
CA PHE A 10 -11.31 -4.98 17.38
C PHE A 10 -10.23 -5.99 17.02
N ALA A 11 -10.22 -7.16 17.68
CA ALA A 11 -9.26 -8.21 17.40
C ALA A 11 -9.41 -8.73 15.96
N VAL A 12 -10.63 -8.96 15.50
CA VAL A 12 -10.92 -9.40 14.13
C VAL A 12 -10.46 -8.35 13.11
N ARG A 13 -10.76 -7.07 13.34
CA ARG A 13 -10.31 -5.96 12.49
C ARG A 13 -8.79 -5.92 12.33
N ASN A 14 -8.07 -6.00 13.43
CA ASN A 14 -6.60 -5.96 13.42
C ASN A 14 -6.00 -7.20 12.74
N ASN A 15 -6.48 -8.39 13.05
CA ASN A 15 -5.92 -9.63 12.50
C ASN A 15 -6.25 -9.80 11.01
N LEU A 16 -7.48 -9.54 10.59
CA LEU A 16 -7.85 -9.61 9.17
C LEU A 16 -7.17 -8.50 8.37
N GLY A 17 -7.09 -7.28 8.92
CA GLY A 17 -6.36 -6.19 8.29
C GLY A 17 -4.87 -6.50 8.14
N GLY A 18 -4.24 -7.02 9.20
CA GLY A 18 -2.85 -7.46 9.19
C GLY A 18 -2.60 -8.55 8.16
N HIS A 19 -3.49 -9.55 8.07
CA HIS A 19 -3.41 -10.60 7.04
C HIS A 19 -3.49 -10.01 5.62
N ALA A 20 -4.49 -9.17 5.36
CA ALA A 20 -4.66 -8.54 4.05
C ALA A 20 -3.47 -7.66 3.66
N ASN A 21 -3.00 -6.81 4.59
CA ASN A 21 -1.87 -5.92 4.37
C ASN A 21 -0.59 -6.68 4.03
N HIS A 22 -0.24 -7.70 4.81
CA HIS A 22 1.00 -8.44 4.60
C HIS A 22 0.92 -9.41 3.42
N THR A 23 -0.25 -9.98 3.10
CA THR A 23 -0.43 -10.76 1.87
C THR A 23 -0.11 -9.91 0.64
N MET A 24 -0.65 -8.70 0.56
CA MET A 24 -0.33 -7.74 -0.49
C MET A 24 1.15 -7.35 -0.45
N PHE A 25 1.69 -7.02 0.73
CA PHE A 25 3.05 -6.51 0.92
C PHE A 25 4.12 -7.48 0.42
N TRP A 26 4.00 -8.76 0.74
CA TRP A 26 4.94 -9.77 0.26
C TRP A 26 4.81 -10.01 -1.25
N ASP A 27 3.61 -9.90 -1.80
CA ASP A 27 3.36 -10.10 -3.21
C ASP A 27 3.98 -9.00 -4.09
N ILE A 28 3.99 -7.76 -3.62
CA ILE A 28 4.48 -6.58 -4.37
C ILE A 28 5.98 -6.32 -4.23
N MET A 29 6.73 -7.14 -3.52
CA MET A 29 8.16 -6.94 -3.33
C MET A 29 8.99 -8.06 -3.94
N ALA A 30 10.12 -7.68 -4.54
CA ALA A 30 11.14 -8.59 -5.04
C ALA A 30 12.49 -7.87 -5.14
N PRO A 31 13.61 -8.59 -5.04
CA PRO A 31 14.92 -8.02 -5.35
C PRO A 31 14.96 -7.51 -6.78
N GLY A 32 15.42 -6.26 -6.98
CA GLY A 32 15.58 -5.69 -8.31
C GLY A 32 14.26 -5.50 -9.08
N GLY A 33 13.22 -5.03 -8.42
CA GLY A 33 11.84 -4.95 -8.92
C GLY A 33 11.58 -4.07 -10.16
N GLY A 34 12.59 -3.40 -10.70
CA GLY A 34 12.49 -2.66 -11.97
C GLY A 34 11.84 -1.29 -11.87
N LYS A 35 11.13 -0.92 -12.92
CA LYS A 35 10.40 0.35 -13.07
C LYS A 35 8.98 0.10 -13.55
N PRO A 36 8.03 1.01 -13.26
CA PRO A 36 6.68 0.88 -13.80
C PRO A 36 6.69 1.09 -15.31
N GLU A 37 5.85 0.34 -16.01
CA GLU A 37 5.68 0.40 -17.46
C GLU A 37 4.19 0.27 -17.84
N GLY A 38 3.87 0.55 -19.10
CA GLY A 38 2.54 0.30 -19.66
C GLY A 38 1.42 1.07 -18.97
N GLU A 39 0.29 0.40 -18.75
CA GLU A 39 -0.93 1.05 -18.24
C GLU A 39 -0.79 1.59 -16.81
N VAL A 40 -0.01 0.91 -15.95
CA VAL A 40 0.20 1.39 -14.58
C VAL A 40 1.03 2.66 -14.57
N LEU A 41 2.04 2.78 -15.43
CA LEU A 41 2.81 4.03 -15.58
C LEU A 41 1.91 5.16 -16.09
N ALA A 42 1.09 4.90 -17.12
CA ALA A 42 0.16 5.88 -17.65
C ALA A 42 -0.84 6.38 -16.59
N ALA A 43 -1.32 5.48 -15.72
CA ALA A 43 -2.19 5.84 -14.61
C ALA A 43 -1.47 6.68 -13.55
N ILE A 44 -0.21 6.34 -13.22
CA ILE A 44 0.63 7.13 -12.31
C ILE A 44 0.84 8.55 -12.88
N ASP A 45 1.16 8.67 -14.17
CA ASP A 45 1.35 9.97 -14.81
C ASP A 45 0.08 10.81 -14.78
N LYS A 46 -1.05 10.20 -15.12
CA LYS A 46 -2.35 10.87 -15.18
C LYS A 46 -2.88 11.29 -13.81
N ASP A 47 -2.87 10.37 -12.85
CA ASP A 47 -3.60 10.53 -11.58
C ASP A 47 -2.71 11.05 -10.45
N LEU A 48 -1.39 10.78 -10.50
CA LEU A 48 -0.44 11.10 -9.43
C LEU A 48 0.67 12.07 -9.86
N GLY A 49 0.63 12.54 -11.11
CA GLY A 49 1.51 13.61 -11.59
C GLY A 49 2.91 13.16 -12.00
N GLY A 50 3.08 11.88 -12.30
CA GLY A 50 4.35 11.28 -12.71
C GLY A 50 5.06 10.53 -11.58
N LEU A 51 6.01 9.67 -11.97
CA LEU A 51 6.66 8.74 -11.05
C LEU A 51 7.40 9.46 -9.90
N GLU A 52 8.16 10.49 -10.19
CA GLU A 52 8.93 11.22 -9.17
C GLU A 52 8.02 11.91 -8.16
N LYS A 53 7.03 12.64 -8.64
CA LYS A 53 6.04 13.29 -7.77
C LYS A 53 5.29 12.27 -6.94
N PHE A 54 4.85 11.18 -7.55
CA PHE A 54 4.16 10.08 -6.88
C PHE A 54 5.00 9.51 -5.73
N GLN A 55 6.27 9.17 -5.97
CA GLN A 55 7.16 8.63 -4.94
C GLN A 55 7.37 9.62 -3.80
N ASN A 56 7.55 10.90 -4.11
CA ASN A 56 7.71 11.94 -3.10
C ASN A 56 6.44 12.13 -2.26
N ASP A 57 5.26 12.17 -2.88
CA ASP A 57 3.99 12.31 -2.18
C ASP A 57 3.67 11.09 -1.30
N PHE A 58 3.97 9.87 -1.80
CA PHE A 58 3.81 8.63 -1.06
C PHE A 58 4.73 8.59 0.17
N ASN A 59 6.01 8.92 0.00
CA ASN A 59 6.97 8.99 1.09
C ASN A 59 6.57 10.05 2.13
N ALA A 60 6.12 11.22 1.67
CA ALA A 60 5.64 12.26 2.55
C ALA A 60 4.39 11.83 3.34
N ALA A 61 3.46 11.13 2.70
CA ALA A 61 2.27 10.59 3.36
C ALA A 61 2.64 9.54 4.43
N GLY A 62 3.50 8.58 4.09
CA GLY A 62 4.00 7.57 5.02
C GLY A 62 4.78 8.17 6.19
N GLY A 63 5.59 9.20 5.93
CA GLY A 63 6.32 9.94 6.96
C GLY A 63 5.43 10.71 7.93
N ARG A 64 4.29 11.23 7.46
CA ARG A 64 3.30 11.93 8.28
C ARG A 64 2.33 11.00 9.02
N GLN A 65 2.27 9.71 8.67
CA GLN A 65 1.43 8.75 9.40
C GLN A 65 1.89 8.68 10.86
N PHE A 66 1.07 9.20 11.77
CA PHE A 66 1.38 9.22 13.19
C PHE A 66 1.29 7.80 13.78
N GLY A 67 2.37 7.36 14.41
CA GLY A 67 2.44 6.02 14.99
C GLY A 67 2.49 4.90 13.96
N SER A 68 1.99 3.74 14.36
CA SER A 68 1.90 2.55 13.52
C SER A 68 0.83 2.69 12.46
N GLY A 69 1.12 2.23 11.26
CA GLY A 69 0.16 2.28 10.16
C GLY A 69 0.77 1.89 8.82
N TRP A 70 0.06 2.25 7.78
CA TRP A 70 0.38 1.93 6.40
C TRP A 70 0.16 3.14 5.50
N VAL A 71 0.94 3.24 4.44
CA VAL A 71 0.67 4.11 3.31
C VAL A 71 0.33 3.26 2.10
N PHE A 72 -0.74 3.60 1.38
CA PHE A 72 -1.26 2.83 0.25
C PHE A 72 -1.38 3.71 -1.01
N VAL A 73 -1.25 3.06 -2.15
CA VAL A 73 -1.89 3.51 -3.39
C VAL A 73 -3.14 2.68 -3.58
N THR A 74 -4.28 3.33 -3.63
CA THR A 74 -5.57 2.69 -3.86
C THR A 74 -5.98 2.85 -5.32
N VAL A 75 -6.73 1.88 -5.81
CA VAL A 75 -7.38 1.92 -7.11
C VAL A 75 -8.89 1.86 -6.92
N ALA A 76 -9.59 2.86 -7.47
CA ALA A 76 -11.04 2.91 -7.49
C ALA A 76 -11.61 2.03 -8.61
N LYS A 77 -12.93 1.81 -8.61
CA LYS A 77 -13.61 0.99 -9.62
C LYS A 77 -13.43 1.50 -11.04
N ASP A 78 -13.25 2.80 -11.21
CA ASP A 78 -12.98 3.46 -12.51
C ASP A 78 -11.49 3.41 -12.90
N GLY A 79 -10.62 2.77 -12.10
CA GLY A 79 -9.19 2.66 -12.30
C GLY A 79 -8.39 3.86 -11.80
N LYS A 80 -9.03 4.87 -11.18
CA LYS A 80 -8.33 6.04 -10.66
C LYS A 80 -7.47 5.70 -9.45
N LEU A 81 -6.24 6.21 -9.45
CA LEU A 81 -5.28 6.03 -8.36
C LEU A 81 -5.35 7.18 -7.34
N ALA A 82 -5.14 6.83 -6.07
CA ALA A 82 -4.99 7.81 -4.99
C ALA A 82 -4.03 7.29 -3.92
N ILE A 83 -3.34 8.21 -3.25
CA ILE A 83 -2.49 7.90 -2.07
C ILE A 83 -3.33 8.12 -0.82
N GLU A 84 -3.31 7.16 0.11
CA GLU A 84 -3.93 7.31 1.43
C GLU A 84 -3.12 6.61 2.51
N THR A 85 -3.30 7.04 3.76
CA THR A 85 -2.71 6.38 4.93
C THR A 85 -3.79 5.80 5.82
N ARG A 86 -3.47 4.72 6.53
CA ARG A 86 -4.34 4.06 7.49
C ARG A 86 -3.58 3.76 8.78
N PRO A 87 -4.22 3.96 9.95
CA PRO A 87 -3.59 3.62 11.22
C PRO A 87 -3.60 2.10 11.44
N ASN A 88 -2.66 1.64 12.24
CA ASN A 88 -2.57 0.25 12.67
C ASN A 88 -2.63 -0.74 11.49
N GLN A 89 -3.58 -1.67 11.48
CA GLN A 89 -3.76 -2.66 10.41
C GLN A 89 -4.99 -2.37 9.53
N ASP A 90 -5.55 -1.17 9.60
CA ASP A 90 -6.66 -0.79 8.73
C ASP A 90 -6.25 -0.87 7.26
N ASN A 91 -7.15 -1.39 6.43
CA ASN A 91 -6.92 -1.62 5.00
C ASN A 91 -8.02 -0.93 4.17
N PRO A 92 -7.70 -0.37 3.00
CA PRO A 92 -8.67 0.27 2.11
C PRO A 92 -9.88 -0.59 1.72
N ILE A 93 -9.75 -1.93 1.78
CA ILE A 93 -10.83 -2.86 1.50
C ILE A 93 -12.03 -2.67 2.44
N MET A 94 -11.80 -2.14 3.64
CA MET A 94 -12.85 -1.83 4.61
C MET A 94 -13.84 -0.78 4.10
N ASP A 95 -13.40 0.06 3.16
CA ASP A 95 -14.21 1.10 2.49
C ASP A 95 -14.56 0.72 1.04
N GLY A 96 -14.38 -0.56 0.67
CA GLY A 96 -14.68 -1.05 -0.68
C GLY A 96 -13.66 -0.66 -1.75
N LYS A 97 -12.53 -0.06 -1.36
CA LYS A 97 -11.39 0.23 -2.24
C LYS A 97 -10.47 -0.98 -2.36
N ARG A 98 -9.54 -0.94 -3.30
CA ARG A 98 -8.49 -1.95 -3.43
C ARG A 98 -7.12 -1.31 -3.30
N ALA A 99 -6.23 -1.95 -2.56
CA ALA A 99 -4.83 -1.54 -2.47
C ALA A 99 -4.08 -2.06 -3.69
N LEU A 100 -3.54 -1.16 -4.50
CA LEU A 100 -2.65 -1.50 -5.60
C LEU A 100 -1.27 -1.92 -5.08
N LEU A 101 -0.72 -1.09 -4.21
CA LEU A 101 0.49 -1.34 -3.44
C LEU A 101 0.40 -0.60 -2.09
N GLY A 102 1.24 -0.97 -1.16
CA GLY A 102 1.32 -0.31 0.14
C GLY A 102 2.63 -0.61 0.84
N ASN A 103 3.01 0.27 1.77
CA ASN A 103 4.20 0.11 2.58
C ASN A 103 3.87 0.16 4.07
N ASP A 104 4.44 -0.77 4.81
CA ASP A 104 4.33 -0.89 6.26
C ASP A 104 5.18 0.18 6.94
N VAL A 105 4.57 1.08 7.69
CA VAL A 105 5.28 2.09 8.47
C VAL A 105 5.19 1.87 9.98
N TRP A 106 4.84 0.66 10.39
CA TRP A 106 5.10 0.20 11.75
C TRP A 106 6.62 0.16 12.01
N GLU A 107 7.07 0.49 13.21
CA GLU A 107 8.50 0.47 13.54
C GLU A 107 9.14 -0.90 13.34
N HIS A 108 8.43 -2.00 13.58
CA HIS A 108 8.97 -3.35 13.35
C HIS A 108 9.43 -3.59 11.90
N ALA A 109 8.86 -2.85 10.94
CA ALA A 109 9.22 -3.00 9.53
C ALA A 109 10.61 -2.43 9.19
N TYR A 110 11.09 -1.47 9.97
CA TYR A 110 12.33 -0.75 9.63
C TYR A 110 13.32 -0.56 10.79
N TYR A 111 12.95 -0.85 12.04
CA TYR A 111 13.75 -0.49 13.21
C TYR A 111 15.15 -1.12 13.21
N LEU A 112 15.28 -2.40 12.80
CA LEU A 112 16.58 -3.10 12.83
C LEU A 112 17.64 -2.44 11.96
N ASN A 113 17.27 -1.89 10.80
CA ASN A 113 18.20 -1.27 9.86
C ASN A 113 18.20 0.26 9.92
N TYR A 114 17.08 0.86 10.25
CA TYR A 114 16.90 2.33 10.18
C TYR A 114 16.59 2.97 11.53
N GLN A 115 16.34 2.19 12.58
CA GLN A 115 15.90 2.69 13.89
C GLN A 115 14.66 3.60 13.71
N ASN A 116 14.70 4.85 14.16
CA ASN A 116 13.62 5.82 14.01
C ASN A 116 13.62 6.57 12.67
N ARG A 117 14.52 6.24 11.76
CA ARG A 117 14.66 6.95 10.47
C ARG A 117 13.68 6.43 9.43
N ARG A 118 12.38 6.62 9.69
CA ARG A 118 11.30 6.20 8.79
C ARG A 118 11.45 6.77 7.37
N ALA A 119 11.89 8.01 7.24
CA ALA A 119 12.07 8.66 5.94
C ALA A 119 13.12 7.93 5.06
N ASP A 120 14.22 7.47 5.66
CA ASP A 120 15.26 6.72 4.94
C ASP A 120 14.75 5.35 4.48
N TYR A 121 13.99 4.67 5.36
CA TYR A 121 13.31 3.42 5.01
C TYR A 121 12.33 3.59 3.84
N LEU A 122 11.44 4.57 3.91
CA LEU A 122 10.47 4.86 2.84
C LEU A 122 11.17 5.11 1.49
N LYS A 123 12.28 5.86 1.52
CA LYS A 123 13.06 6.15 0.31
C LYS A 123 13.72 4.89 -0.26
N ALA A 124 14.30 4.05 0.60
CA ALA A 124 14.99 2.83 0.19
C ALA A 124 14.03 1.72 -0.28
N TRP A 125 12.81 1.67 0.27
CA TRP A 125 11.81 0.65 -0.03
C TRP A 125 11.47 0.54 -1.51
N TRP A 126 11.49 1.63 -2.28
CA TRP A 126 11.21 1.63 -3.71
C TRP A 126 12.09 0.68 -4.53
N ASN A 127 13.29 0.36 -4.03
CA ASN A 127 14.19 -0.61 -4.66
C ASN A 127 13.68 -2.06 -4.55
N THR A 128 12.70 -2.33 -3.71
CA THR A 128 12.10 -3.64 -3.51
C THR A 128 10.77 -3.82 -4.22
N VAL A 129 10.19 -2.76 -4.78
CA VAL A 129 8.88 -2.82 -5.44
C VAL A 129 8.96 -3.63 -6.73
N ASN A 130 8.20 -4.71 -6.80
CA ASN A 130 8.05 -5.54 -7.99
C ASN A 130 7.00 -4.92 -8.93
N TRP A 131 7.45 -4.08 -9.84
CA TRP A 131 6.55 -3.35 -10.75
C TRP A 131 5.79 -4.24 -11.72
N SER A 132 6.32 -5.41 -12.08
CA SER A 132 5.59 -6.40 -12.87
C SER A 132 4.35 -6.89 -12.10
N LYS A 133 4.51 -7.21 -10.81
CA LYS A 133 3.40 -7.61 -9.97
C LYS A 133 2.41 -6.48 -9.72
N VAL A 134 2.88 -5.25 -9.55
CA VAL A 134 2.01 -4.08 -9.42
C VAL A 134 1.17 -3.88 -10.70
N ALA A 135 1.76 -4.09 -11.88
CA ALA A 135 1.03 -4.02 -13.16
C ALA A 135 -0.05 -5.11 -13.27
N GLU A 136 0.24 -6.36 -12.86
CA GLU A 136 -0.75 -7.44 -12.79
C GLU A 136 -1.91 -7.08 -11.85
N ARG A 137 -1.60 -6.53 -10.67
CA ARG A 137 -2.61 -6.07 -9.70
C ARG A 137 -3.47 -4.94 -10.26
N TYR A 138 -2.88 -4.01 -10.99
CA TYR A 138 -3.62 -2.93 -11.64
C TYR A 138 -4.59 -3.46 -12.69
N ALA A 139 -4.16 -4.39 -13.54
CA ALA A 139 -5.03 -5.05 -14.52
C ALA A 139 -6.18 -5.80 -13.83
N ALA A 140 -5.90 -6.55 -12.75
CA ALA A 140 -6.91 -7.25 -11.98
C ALA A 140 -7.91 -6.29 -11.31
N ALA A 141 -7.44 -5.14 -10.82
CA ALA A 141 -8.31 -4.12 -10.24
C ALA A 141 -9.29 -3.55 -11.28
N LYS A 142 -8.80 -3.24 -12.48
CA LYS A 142 -9.64 -2.78 -13.59
C LYS A 142 -10.66 -3.83 -14.03
N ALA A 143 -10.29 -5.11 -13.99
CA ALA A 143 -11.19 -6.23 -14.28
C ALA A 143 -12.17 -6.55 -13.14
N GLY A 144 -12.01 -5.92 -11.96
CA GLY A 144 -12.83 -6.19 -10.77
C GLY A 144 -12.50 -7.51 -10.06
N THR A 145 -11.33 -8.10 -10.34
CA THR A 145 -10.90 -9.41 -9.80
C THR A 145 -9.79 -9.31 -8.75
N LEU A 146 -9.28 -8.10 -8.48
CA LEU A 146 -8.27 -7.91 -7.45
C LEU A 146 -8.85 -8.19 -6.05
N GLY A 147 -8.24 -9.15 -5.36
CA GLY A 147 -8.53 -9.47 -3.96
C GLY A 147 -7.82 -8.54 -2.97
N VAL A 148 -7.13 -9.15 -2.01
CA VAL A 148 -6.25 -8.44 -1.06
C VAL A 148 -4.87 -8.21 -1.64
#